data_7f58c3d35c3edc045f97fd36bc791afb
#
_entry.id   7f58c3d35c3edc045f97fd36bc791afb
#
_cell.length_a   1.000
_cell.length_b   1.000
_cell.length_c   1.000
_cell.angle_alpha   90.00
_cell.angle_beta   90.00
_cell.angle_gamma   90.00
#
_symmetry.space_group_name_H-M   'P 1'
#
loop_
_entity.id
_entity.type
_entity.pdbx_description
1 polymer ?
#
loop_
_entity_poly.entity_id
_entity_poly.type
_entity_poly.pdbx_seq_one_letter_code
_entity_poly.pdbx_strand_id
1 'polypeptide(L)'
;MGTQWNFTPPGLPLGISFYTFIQIAWLVSVYRRQVTPQGFSRHALFSACFPYVISGPIVRYEQLGPQLDDLSGSTAEGLAQGFTLFTIGLAKKVLLADNLGILVNNGWENLSGLTAMTAWFVILGYTLQLYFDFSGYCDIAAGCARLLGLRLPVNFDSPYRSLSV
;
A
#
# COMPACT_ATOMS: atom_id res chain seq x y z
N MET A 1 39.10 25.70 -17.54
CA MET A 1 38.32 24.47 -17.80
C MET A 1 37.23 24.42 -16.78
N GLY A 2 35.99 24.84 -17.15
CA GLY A 2 34.83 24.82 -16.26
C GLY A 2 34.18 23.45 -16.31
N THR A 3 34.18 22.70 -15.20
CA THR A 3 33.41 21.47 -15.04
C THR A 3 31.93 21.83 -15.06
N GLN A 4 31.24 21.54 -16.16
CA GLN A 4 29.78 21.60 -16.19
C GLN A 4 29.25 20.41 -15.37
N TRP A 5 28.68 20.70 -14.20
CA TRP A 5 27.96 19.74 -13.40
C TRP A 5 26.61 19.51 -14.07
N ASN A 6 26.46 18.42 -14.82
CA ASN A 6 25.17 17.97 -15.31
C ASN A 6 24.37 17.39 -14.13
N PHE A 7 23.57 18.25 -13.50
CA PHE A 7 22.66 17.83 -12.45
C PHE A 7 21.40 17.25 -13.13
N THR A 8 21.33 15.95 -13.29
CA THR A 8 20.05 15.29 -13.58
C THR A 8 19.26 15.30 -12.27
N PRO A 9 18.11 16.00 -12.20
CA PRO A 9 17.33 15.97 -10.97
C PRO A 9 16.95 14.51 -10.65
N PRO A 10 17.11 14.06 -9.40
CA PRO A 10 16.67 12.74 -9.01
C PRO A 10 15.17 12.63 -9.29
N GLY A 11 14.74 11.54 -9.91
CA GLY A 11 13.32 11.25 -10.09
C GLY A 11 12.59 11.25 -8.74
N LEU A 12 11.29 11.51 -8.75
CA LEU A 12 10.47 11.45 -7.55
C LEU A 12 10.61 10.06 -6.89
N PRO A 13 10.94 9.99 -5.59
CA PRO A 13 11.04 8.71 -4.90
C PRO A 13 9.73 7.94 -4.96
N LEU A 14 9.82 6.62 -5.20
CA LEU A 14 8.67 5.74 -5.17
C LEU A 14 8.00 5.78 -3.78
N GLY A 15 6.67 5.88 -3.74
CA GLY A 15 5.90 5.90 -2.49
C GLY A 15 5.93 7.23 -1.73
N ILE A 16 6.45 8.33 -2.31
CA ILE A 16 6.58 9.62 -1.61
C ILE A 16 5.26 10.11 -1.02
N SER A 17 4.13 9.91 -1.70
CA SER A 17 2.81 10.32 -1.21
C SER A 17 2.42 9.55 0.05
N PHE A 18 2.59 8.23 0.05
CA PHE A 18 2.31 7.38 1.22
C PHE A 18 3.21 7.72 2.39
N TYR A 19 4.52 7.86 2.12
CA TYR A 19 5.48 8.33 3.12
C TYR A 19 5.04 9.66 3.74
N THR A 20 4.65 10.63 2.90
CA THR A 20 4.22 11.97 3.35
C THR A 20 2.97 11.87 4.23
N PHE A 21 1.96 11.07 3.85
CA PHE A 21 0.77 10.87 4.66
C PHE A 21 1.08 10.25 6.03
N ILE A 22 1.98 9.28 6.09
CA ILE A 22 2.43 8.67 7.35
C ILE A 22 3.11 9.72 8.24
N GLN A 23 3.98 10.60 7.67
CA GLN A 23 4.64 11.67 8.41
C GLN A 23 3.63 12.71 8.93
N ILE A 24 2.69 13.13 8.10
CA ILE A 24 1.63 14.07 8.51
C ILE A 24 0.79 13.46 9.63
N ALA A 25 0.39 12.20 9.52
CA ALA A 25 -0.38 11.51 10.55
C ALA A 25 0.40 11.47 11.88
N TRP A 26 1.70 11.13 11.82
CA TRP A 26 2.56 11.11 13.02
C TRP A 26 2.67 12.51 13.65
N LEU A 27 2.93 13.57 12.88
CA LEU A 27 3.02 14.94 13.36
C LEU A 27 1.72 15.39 14.03
N VAL A 28 0.56 15.06 13.44
CA VAL A 28 -0.76 15.37 14.02
C VAL A 28 -0.96 14.63 15.34
N SER A 29 -0.58 13.35 15.43
CA SER A 29 -0.68 12.56 16.66
C SER A 29 0.21 13.11 17.79
N VAL A 30 1.42 13.55 17.45
CA VAL A 30 2.32 14.24 18.39
C VAL A 30 1.73 15.58 18.85
N TYR A 31 1.23 16.38 17.90
CA TYR A 31 0.60 17.68 18.21
C TYR A 31 -0.61 17.51 19.15
N ARG A 32 -1.42 16.48 18.91
CA ARG A 32 -2.57 16.12 19.76
C ARG A 32 -2.18 15.44 21.06
N ARG A 33 -0.89 15.26 21.34
CA ARG A 33 -0.36 14.56 22.52
C ARG A 33 -0.85 13.11 22.67
N GLN A 34 -1.23 12.47 21.56
CA GLN A 34 -1.61 11.06 21.52
C GLN A 34 -0.39 10.15 21.52
N VAL A 35 0.75 10.69 21.05
CA VAL A 35 2.05 10.01 20.98
C VAL A 35 3.11 10.93 21.56
N THR A 36 4.01 10.39 22.37
CA THR A 36 5.23 11.09 22.77
C THR A 36 6.28 10.97 21.68
N PRO A 37 7.00 12.05 21.29
CA PRO A 37 8.09 11.99 20.34
C PRO A 37 9.12 10.94 20.75
N GLN A 38 9.45 10.04 19.85
CA GLN A 38 10.44 8.99 20.06
C GLN A 38 11.80 9.43 19.50
N GLY A 39 12.87 8.74 19.92
CA GLY A 39 14.20 8.96 19.37
C GLY A 39 14.25 8.70 17.87
N PHE A 40 15.23 9.32 17.20
CA PHE A 40 15.40 9.28 15.74
C PHE A 40 15.36 7.85 15.17
N SER A 41 16.08 6.91 15.77
CA SER A 41 16.16 5.53 15.26
C SER A 41 14.79 4.84 15.21
N ARG A 42 13.96 5.09 16.23
CA ARG A 42 12.61 4.50 16.31
C ARG A 42 11.66 5.13 15.30
N HIS A 43 11.73 6.45 15.16
CA HIS A 43 10.98 7.14 14.13
C HIS A 43 11.40 6.71 12.72
N ALA A 44 12.70 6.55 12.48
CA ALA A 44 13.23 6.06 11.20
C ALA A 44 12.74 4.63 10.89
N LEU A 45 12.75 3.73 11.88
CA LEU A 45 12.24 2.37 11.74
C LEU A 45 10.74 2.37 11.38
N PHE A 46 9.93 3.18 12.07
CA PHE A 46 8.52 3.36 11.75
C PHE A 46 8.34 3.92 10.35
N SER A 47 9.07 4.96 9.97
CA SER A 47 8.89 5.68 8.71
C SER A 47 9.37 4.88 7.49
N ALA A 48 10.39 4.03 7.65
CA ALA A 48 11.02 3.27 6.57
C ALA A 48 10.65 1.78 6.59
N CYS A 49 9.63 1.38 7.33
CA CYS A 49 9.24 -0.02 7.43
C CYS A 49 8.73 -0.55 6.08
N PHE A 50 9.50 -1.44 5.47
CA PHE A 50 9.35 -1.84 4.07
C PHE A 50 7.97 -2.43 3.70
N PRO A 51 7.23 -3.15 4.56
CA PRO A 51 5.96 -3.71 4.15
C PRO A 51 4.92 -2.68 3.71
N TYR A 52 4.95 -1.47 4.27
CA TYR A 52 3.93 -0.46 3.97
C TYR A 52 4.44 0.86 3.37
N VAL A 53 5.76 1.09 3.34
CA VAL A 53 6.33 2.39 2.97
C VAL A 53 6.00 2.84 1.54
N ILE A 54 5.83 1.92 0.60
CA ILE A 54 5.61 2.26 -0.82
C ILE A 54 4.13 2.56 -1.10
N SER A 55 3.23 1.63 -0.79
CA SER A 55 1.79 1.72 -1.09
C SER A 55 0.96 0.83 -0.15
N GLY A 56 1.51 0.45 1.01
CA GLY A 56 0.84 -0.42 1.97
C GLY A 56 -0.32 0.27 2.70
N PRO A 57 -0.93 -0.42 3.66
CA PRO A 57 -1.93 0.19 4.52
C PRO A 57 -1.40 1.46 5.19
N ILE A 58 -2.23 2.49 5.30
CA ILE A 58 -1.86 3.70 6.05
C ILE A 58 -1.87 3.36 7.53
N VAL A 59 -0.68 3.32 8.13
CA VAL A 59 -0.47 2.91 9.51
C VAL A 59 -0.29 4.13 10.40
N ARG A 60 -0.96 4.13 11.56
CA ARG A 60 -0.73 5.14 12.60
C ARG A 60 0.32 4.64 13.59
N TYR A 61 1.11 5.57 14.12
CA TYR A 61 2.16 5.24 15.09
C TYR A 61 1.59 4.57 16.36
N GLU A 62 0.40 4.97 16.80
CA GLU A 62 -0.29 4.38 17.95
C GLU A 62 -0.56 2.88 17.82
N GLN A 63 -0.73 2.43 16.56
CA GLN A 63 -1.02 1.02 16.25
C GLN A 63 0.26 0.18 16.13
N LEU A 64 1.30 0.74 15.52
CA LEU A 64 2.51 0.00 15.19
C LEU A 64 3.65 0.25 16.19
N GLY A 65 3.76 1.46 16.75
CA GLY A 65 4.83 1.83 17.68
C GLY A 65 5.04 0.81 18.81
N PRO A 66 4.00 0.42 19.55
CA PRO A 66 4.12 -0.60 20.59
C PRO A 66 4.61 -1.96 20.09
N GLN A 67 4.27 -2.34 18.85
CA GLN A 67 4.70 -3.62 18.26
C GLN A 67 6.18 -3.58 17.84
N LEU A 68 6.71 -2.40 17.49
CA LEU A 68 8.12 -2.23 17.17
C LEU A 68 9.02 -2.33 18.41
N ASP A 69 8.44 -2.21 19.61
CA ASP A 69 9.15 -2.34 20.87
C ASP A 69 9.33 -3.79 21.32
N ASP A 70 8.42 -4.65 20.90
CA ASP A 70 8.38 -6.06 21.26
C ASP A 70 8.39 -6.93 20.00
N LEU A 71 9.47 -6.83 19.24
CA LEU A 71 9.71 -7.67 18.07
C LEU A 71 10.21 -9.06 18.52
N SER A 72 9.34 -9.82 19.15
CA SER A 72 9.63 -11.20 19.56
C SER A 72 9.62 -12.21 18.40
N GLY A 73 9.38 -11.74 17.17
CA GLY A 73 9.26 -12.57 15.98
C GLY A 73 7.84 -13.12 15.77
N SER A 74 7.65 -13.84 14.67
CA SER A 74 6.35 -14.39 14.33
C SER A 74 6.16 -15.77 14.96
N THR A 75 4.96 -16.02 15.49
CA THR A 75 4.55 -17.37 15.95
C THR A 75 4.24 -18.26 14.73
N ALA A 76 4.18 -19.59 14.94
CA ALA A 76 3.78 -20.55 13.88
C ALA A 76 2.42 -20.18 13.25
N GLU A 77 1.46 -19.75 14.07
CA GLU A 77 0.18 -19.24 13.59
C GLU A 77 0.32 -17.94 12.80
N GLY A 78 1.16 -17.02 13.28
CA GLY A 78 1.49 -15.77 12.58
C GLY A 78 2.12 -16.01 11.21
N LEU A 79 3.03 -16.99 11.11
CA LEU A 79 3.63 -17.40 9.84
C LEU A 79 2.55 -17.95 8.89
N ALA A 80 1.68 -18.87 9.35
CA ALA A 80 0.61 -19.42 8.53
C ALA A 80 -0.34 -18.32 8.02
N GLN A 81 -0.75 -17.39 8.89
CA GLN A 81 -1.57 -16.23 8.52
C GLN A 81 -0.84 -15.32 7.53
N GLY A 82 0.45 -15.07 7.74
CA GLY A 82 1.28 -14.25 6.86
C GLY A 82 1.38 -14.83 5.45
N PHE A 83 1.67 -16.12 5.33
CA PHE A 83 1.69 -16.82 4.04
C PHE A 83 0.31 -16.82 3.35
N THR A 84 -0.76 -17.03 4.12
CA THR A 84 -2.13 -17.00 3.57
C THR A 84 -2.46 -15.64 2.99
N LEU A 85 -2.23 -14.55 3.74
CA LEU A 85 -2.47 -13.19 3.27
C LEU A 85 -1.61 -12.85 2.05
N PHE A 86 -0.33 -13.19 2.09
CA PHE A 86 0.58 -12.98 0.97
C PHE A 86 0.08 -13.69 -0.30
N THR A 87 -0.32 -14.96 -0.19
CA THR A 87 -0.81 -15.76 -1.32
C THR A 87 -2.12 -15.20 -1.88
N ILE A 88 -3.07 -14.80 -1.01
CA ILE A 88 -4.33 -14.18 -1.43
C ILE A 88 -4.04 -12.85 -2.15
N GLY A 89 -3.17 -12.00 -1.59
CA GLY A 89 -2.79 -10.73 -2.21
C GLY A 89 -2.14 -10.92 -3.57
N LEU A 90 -1.22 -11.88 -3.69
CA LEU A 90 -0.57 -12.23 -4.94
C LEU A 90 -1.58 -12.76 -5.98
N ALA A 91 -2.53 -13.60 -5.56
CA ALA A 91 -3.60 -14.08 -6.42
C ALA A 91 -4.49 -12.94 -6.92
N LYS A 92 -4.88 -11.99 -6.06
CA LYS A 92 -5.63 -10.79 -6.46
C LYS A 92 -4.87 -9.98 -7.50
N LYS A 93 -3.57 -9.78 -7.31
CA LYS A 93 -2.72 -9.02 -8.25
C LYS A 93 -2.59 -9.73 -9.58
N VAL A 94 -2.10 -10.98 -9.58
CA VAL A 94 -1.70 -11.68 -10.80
C VAL A 94 -2.91 -12.27 -11.55
N LEU A 95 -3.88 -12.85 -10.83
CA LEU A 95 -5.00 -13.53 -11.49
C LEU A 95 -6.16 -12.60 -11.80
N LEU A 96 -6.35 -11.52 -11.05
CA LEU A 96 -7.49 -10.62 -11.25
C LEU A 96 -7.05 -9.28 -11.84
N ALA A 97 -6.19 -8.52 -11.15
CA ALA A 97 -5.84 -7.16 -11.55
C ALA A 97 -5.10 -7.13 -12.89
N ASP A 98 -4.07 -7.94 -13.08
CA ASP A 98 -3.25 -7.93 -14.29
C ASP A 98 -4.05 -8.41 -15.52
N ASN A 99 -4.92 -9.41 -15.36
CA ASN A 99 -5.78 -9.86 -16.46
C ASN A 99 -6.84 -8.81 -16.83
N LEU A 100 -7.45 -8.15 -15.84
CA LEU A 100 -8.34 -7.01 -16.10
C LEU A 100 -7.59 -5.86 -16.77
N GLY A 101 -6.33 -5.64 -16.38
CA GLY A 101 -5.45 -4.62 -16.97
C GLY A 101 -5.25 -4.78 -18.45
N ILE A 102 -5.10 -6.01 -18.94
CA ILE A 102 -4.97 -6.29 -20.39
C ILE A 102 -6.22 -5.81 -21.14
N LEU A 103 -7.41 -6.16 -20.64
CA LEU A 103 -8.68 -5.76 -21.24
C LEU A 103 -8.89 -4.25 -21.22
N VAL A 104 -8.57 -3.62 -20.09
CA VAL A 104 -8.72 -2.17 -19.87
C VAL A 104 -7.76 -1.39 -20.77
N ASN A 105 -6.49 -1.79 -20.85
CA ASN A 105 -5.49 -1.13 -21.68
C ASN A 105 -5.86 -1.19 -23.16
N ASN A 106 -6.32 -2.36 -23.66
CA ASN A 106 -6.83 -2.49 -25.03
C ASN A 106 -7.99 -1.52 -25.30
N GLY A 107 -8.87 -1.30 -24.31
CA GLY A 107 -9.96 -0.33 -24.43
C GLY A 107 -9.45 1.11 -24.51
N TRP A 108 -8.48 1.50 -23.67
CA TRP A 108 -7.88 2.83 -23.69
C TRP A 108 -7.09 3.13 -24.97
N GLU A 109 -6.44 2.13 -25.56
CA GLU A 109 -5.71 2.29 -26.82
C GLU A 109 -6.64 2.46 -28.03
N ASN A 110 -7.88 1.96 -27.96
CA ASN A 110 -8.85 1.96 -29.05
C ASN A 110 -10.11 2.80 -28.78
N LEU A 111 -9.96 3.96 -28.14
CA LEU A 111 -11.08 4.83 -27.70
C LEU A 111 -12.06 5.17 -28.84
N SER A 112 -11.55 5.43 -30.06
CA SER A 112 -12.38 5.80 -31.23
C SER A 112 -13.25 4.66 -31.76
N GLY A 113 -12.91 3.41 -31.45
CA GLY A 113 -13.64 2.22 -31.87
C GLY A 113 -14.61 1.67 -30.81
N LEU A 114 -14.67 2.29 -29.63
CA LEU A 114 -15.55 1.82 -28.54
C LEU A 114 -17.01 2.12 -28.83
N THR A 115 -17.85 1.10 -28.73
CA THR A 115 -19.30 1.30 -28.59
C THR A 115 -19.65 1.71 -27.15
N ALA A 116 -20.84 2.28 -26.93
CA ALA A 116 -21.28 2.63 -25.58
C ALA A 116 -21.20 1.44 -24.60
N MET A 117 -21.55 0.24 -25.06
CA MET A 117 -21.51 -0.97 -24.25
C MET A 117 -20.09 -1.38 -23.88
N THR A 118 -19.18 -1.38 -24.86
CA THR A 118 -17.75 -1.72 -24.61
C THR A 118 -17.07 -0.67 -23.74
N ALA A 119 -17.43 0.62 -23.87
CA ALA A 119 -16.94 1.68 -22.98
C ALA A 119 -17.32 1.41 -21.50
N TRP A 120 -18.55 0.98 -21.23
CA TRP A 120 -18.96 0.59 -19.89
C TRP A 120 -18.15 -0.59 -19.34
N PHE A 121 -17.87 -1.62 -20.17
CA PHE A 121 -17.02 -2.74 -19.74
C PHE A 121 -15.60 -2.29 -19.41
N VAL A 122 -15.02 -1.34 -20.15
CA VAL A 122 -13.70 -0.80 -19.88
C VAL A 122 -13.71 -0.02 -18.54
N ILE A 123 -14.71 0.81 -18.30
CA ILE A 123 -14.82 1.61 -17.05
C ILE A 123 -15.01 0.70 -15.83
N LEU A 124 -15.92 -0.26 -15.90
CA LEU A 124 -16.15 -1.21 -14.81
C LEU A 124 -14.93 -2.12 -14.60
N GLY A 125 -14.32 -2.58 -15.69
CA GLY A 125 -13.08 -3.35 -15.65
C GLY A 125 -11.94 -2.57 -14.98
N TYR A 126 -11.76 -1.29 -15.31
CA TYR A 126 -10.78 -0.42 -14.67
C TYR A 126 -11.04 -0.24 -13.16
N THR A 127 -12.30 -0.08 -12.77
CA THR A 127 -12.68 0.04 -11.38
C THR A 127 -12.31 -1.21 -10.57
N LEU A 128 -12.59 -2.40 -11.12
CA LEU A 128 -12.24 -3.67 -10.50
C LEU A 128 -10.72 -3.91 -10.52
N GLN A 129 -10.05 -3.58 -11.63
CA GLN A 129 -8.60 -3.65 -11.74
C GLN A 129 -7.93 -2.83 -10.64
N LEU A 130 -8.30 -1.56 -10.48
CA LEU A 130 -7.75 -0.67 -9.46
C LEU A 130 -7.96 -1.22 -8.04
N TYR A 131 -9.16 -1.74 -7.78
CA TYR A 131 -9.48 -2.35 -6.49
C TYR A 131 -8.63 -3.59 -6.20
N PHE A 132 -8.55 -4.54 -7.13
CA PHE A 132 -7.78 -5.77 -6.91
C PHE A 132 -6.28 -5.52 -6.89
N ASP A 133 -5.78 -4.57 -7.68
CA ASP A 133 -4.38 -4.18 -7.68
C ASP A 133 -3.96 -3.60 -6.32
N PHE A 134 -4.70 -2.61 -5.83
CA PHE A 134 -4.37 -1.97 -4.56
C PHE A 134 -4.69 -2.85 -3.34
N SER A 135 -5.84 -3.54 -3.31
CA SER A 135 -6.15 -4.46 -2.20
C SER A 135 -5.19 -5.65 -2.16
N GLY A 136 -4.79 -6.18 -3.33
CA GLY A 136 -3.81 -7.24 -3.43
C GLY A 136 -2.45 -6.81 -2.87
N TYR A 137 -2.00 -5.61 -3.21
CA TYR A 137 -0.78 -5.05 -2.64
C TYR A 137 -0.86 -4.89 -1.10
N CYS A 138 -1.98 -4.39 -0.59
CA CYS A 138 -2.18 -4.26 0.87
C CYS A 138 -2.17 -5.62 1.58
N ASP A 139 -2.74 -6.66 0.98
CA ASP A 139 -2.71 -8.01 1.54
C ASP A 139 -1.29 -8.59 1.52
N ILE A 140 -0.52 -8.39 0.44
CA ILE A 140 0.90 -8.76 0.37
C ILE A 140 1.68 -8.05 1.47
N ALA A 141 1.49 -6.74 1.63
CA ALA A 141 2.14 -5.93 2.67
C ALA A 141 1.79 -6.43 4.08
N ALA A 142 0.51 -6.69 4.34
CA ALA A 142 0.06 -7.26 5.61
C ALA A 142 0.61 -8.66 5.86
N GLY A 143 0.69 -9.49 4.82
CA GLY A 143 1.33 -10.81 4.86
C GLY A 143 2.80 -10.71 5.23
N CYS A 144 3.58 -9.87 4.54
CA CYS A 144 4.99 -9.63 4.86
C CYS A 144 5.18 -9.13 6.30
N ALA A 145 4.37 -8.18 6.74
CA ALA A 145 4.42 -7.67 8.11
C ALA A 145 4.14 -8.78 9.13
N ARG A 146 3.17 -9.65 8.84
CA ARG A 146 2.82 -10.78 9.71
C ARG A 146 3.95 -11.81 9.82
N LEU A 147 4.69 -12.05 8.74
CA LEU A 147 5.88 -12.89 8.77
C LEU A 147 6.98 -12.35 9.68
N LEU A 148 7.03 -11.02 9.85
CA LEU A 148 7.94 -10.34 10.78
C LEU A 148 7.39 -10.23 12.22
N GLY A 149 6.17 -10.73 12.48
CA GLY A 149 5.51 -10.61 13.79
C GLY A 149 4.70 -9.31 13.96
N LEU A 150 4.61 -8.46 12.93
CA LEU A 150 3.86 -7.21 12.95
C LEU A 150 2.42 -7.41 12.45
N ARG A 151 1.49 -6.66 13.02
CA ARG A 151 0.08 -6.64 12.61
C ARG A 151 -0.27 -5.28 12.04
N LEU A 152 -0.47 -5.23 10.71
CA LEU A 152 -0.97 -4.03 10.05
C LEU A 152 -2.49 -3.95 10.12
N PRO A 153 -3.08 -2.75 10.08
CA PRO A 153 -4.53 -2.58 10.01
C PRO A 153 -5.08 -3.08 8.67
N VAL A 154 -6.34 -3.51 8.67
CA VAL A 154 -7.07 -3.83 7.45
C VAL A 154 -7.36 -2.54 6.71
N ASN A 155 -6.94 -2.44 5.44
CA ASN A 155 -7.10 -1.25 4.62
C ASN A 155 -8.39 -1.28 3.79
N PHE A 156 -8.83 -2.46 3.38
CA PHE A 156 -10.03 -2.65 2.56
C PHE A 156 -11.03 -3.56 3.26
N ASP A 157 -12.18 -3.01 3.58
CA ASP A 157 -13.33 -3.75 4.13
C ASP A 157 -14.55 -3.57 3.21
N SER A 158 -14.55 -4.33 2.11
CA SER A 158 -15.68 -4.40 1.17
C SER A 158 -16.18 -3.01 0.69
N PRO A 159 -15.35 -2.14 0.08
CA PRO A 159 -15.69 -0.74 -0.21
C PRO A 159 -16.95 -0.59 -1.07
N TYR A 160 -17.23 -1.53 -1.97
CA TYR A 160 -18.43 -1.50 -2.82
C TYR A 160 -19.74 -1.87 -2.09
N ARG A 161 -19.66 -2.25 -0.82
CA ARG A 161 -20.83 -2.50 0.04
C ARG A 161 -21.07 -1.36 1.03
N SER A 162 -20.21 -0.34 1.04
CA SER A 162 -20.36 0.83 1.90
C SER A 162 -21.61 1.63 1.50
N LEU A 163 -22.42 2.01 2.48
CA LEU A 163 -23.64 2.81 2.28
C LEU A 163 -23.38 4.31 2.39
N SER A 164 -22.19 4.69 2.86
CA SER A 164 -21.74 6.09 3.02
C SER A 164 -20.21 6.15 2.92
N VAL A 165 -19.71 7.35 2.68
CA VAL A 165 -18.27 7.68 2.67
C VAL A 165 -17.82 7.99 4.08
#